data_667adc72e470315e25d478c3e0088dd3
#
_entry.id   667adc72e470315e25d478c3e0088dd3
#
_cell.length_a   1.000
_cell.length_b   1.000
_cell.length_c   1.000
_cell.angle_alpha   90.00
_cell.angle_beta   90.00
_cell.angle_gamma   90.00
#
_symmetry.space_group_name_H-M   'P 1'
#
loop_
_entity.id
_entity.type
_entity.pdbx_description
1 polymer ?
#
loop_
_entity_poly.entity_id
_entity_poly.type
_entity_poly.pdbx_seq_one_letter_code
_entity_poly.pdbx_strand_id
1 'polypeptide(L)'
;MGTDEPTRTLPRLDESLLTHMPPFSRLSRDRIRQILDLATARRYPEGVAVFDEGAEADRFFMLLDGYIRVIRITETGEQIIALHIPPGQLFGIARAVGRTTYP
;
A
#
# COMPACT_ATOMS: atom_id res chain seq x y z
N MET A 1 -10.19 -23.57 -1.99
CA MET A 1 -10.17 -22.98 -2.29
C MET A 1 -10.36 -22.02 -2.41
N GLY A 2 -10.23 -21.75 -2.55
CA GLY A 2 -10.36 -21.01 -2.85
C GLY A 2 -10.35 -20.24 -3.04
N THR A 3 -10.40 -20.25 -2.94
CA THR A 3 -10.07 -19.48 -3.04
C THR A 3 -9.98 -18.42 -3.47
N ASP A 4 -9.53 -18.40 -3.61
CA ASP A 4 -9.27 -17.09 -4.03
C ASP A 4 -10.38 -16.68 -4.91
N GLU A 5 -10.26 -15.61 -5.57
CA GLU A 5 -11.36 -15.08 -6.33
C GLU A 5 -10.98 -15.01 -7.77
N PRO A 6 -11.07 -16.12 -8.46
CA PRO A 6 -10.56 -16.18 -9.82
C PRO A 6 -11.29 -15.27 -10.79
N THR A 7 -12.52 -14.86 -10.43
CA THR A 7 -13.27 -13.98 -11.32
C THR A 7 -12.93 -12.51 -11.12
N ARG A 8 -12.18 -12.17 -10.06
CA ARG A 8 -11.77 -10.81 -9.84
C ARG A 8 -10.47 -10.53 -10.56
N THR A 9 -10.45 -9.46 -11.31
CA THR A 9 -9.22 -9.01 -11.96
C THR A 9 -8.59 -7.90 -11.13
N LEU A 10 -7.28 -7.82 -11.18
CA LEU A 10 -6.58 -6.71 -10.57
C LEU A 10 -6.79 -5.46 -11.40
N PRO A 11 -6.86 -4.28 -10.76
CA PRO A 11 -6.97 -3.04 -11.50
C PRO A 11 -5.81 -2.86 -12.46
N ARG A 12 -6.09 -2.22 -13.58
CA ARG A 12 -5.06 -1.90 -14.55
C ARG A 12 -4.20 -0.77 -14.01
N LEU A 13 -2.88 -0.96 -14.08
CA LEU A 13 -1.95 0.06 -13.63
C LEU A 13 -1.66 1.01 -14.79
N ASP A 14 -2.26 2.19 -14.75
CA ASP A 14 -2.00 3.20 -15.76
C ASP A 14 -1.87 4.56 -15.08
N GLU A 15 -1.54 5.56 -15.89
CA GLU A 15 -1.23 6.90 -15.38
C GLU A 15 -2.38 7.51 -14.59
N SER A 16 -3.62 7.18 -14.96
CA SER A 16 -4.78 7.82 -14.35
C SER A 16 -4.90 7.49 -12.86
N LEU A 17 -4.28 6.39 -12.42
CA LEU A 17 -4.31 6.05 -11.01
C LEU A 17 -3.55 7.05 -10.16
N LEU A 18 -2.55 7.72 -10.72
CA LEU A 18 -1.65 8.56 -9.95
C LEU A 18 -1.76 10.04 -10.26
N THR A 19 -2.30 10.42 -11.42
CA THR A 19 -2.25 11.82 -11.87
C THR A 19 -2.96 12.78 -10.94
N HIS A 20 -3.98 12.33 -10.23
CA HIS A 20 -4.76 13.19 -9.35
C HIS A 20 -4.38 13.06 -7.89
N MET A 21 -3.34 12.31 -7.58
CA MET A 21 -2.96 12.05 -6.20
C MET A 21 -1.69 12.81 -5.83
N PRO A 22 -1.74 13.64 -4.77
CA PRO A 22 -0.49 14.15 -4.23
C PRO A 22 0.31 13.00 -3.65
N PRO A 23 1.63 12.99 -3.76
CA PRO A 23 2.46 13.98 -4.42
C PRO A 23 2.62 13.77 -5.92
N PHE A 24 1.96 12.76 -6.49
CA PHE A 24 2.19 12.38 -7.89
C PHE A 24 1.65 13.41 -8.87
N SER A 25 0.67 14.21 -8.46
CA SER A 25 0.07 15.21 -9.34
C SER A 25 1.08 16.24 -9.84
N ARG A 26 2.24 16.34 -9.20
CA ARG A 26 3.29 17.28 -9.60
C ARG A 26 4.35 16.64 -10.48
N LEU A 27 4.25 15.34 -10.72
CA LEU A 27 5.22 14.65 -11.55
C LEU A 27 4.78 14.69 -13.00
N SER A 28 5.75 14.64 -13.90
CA SER A 28 5.47 14.52 -15.33
C SER A 28 4.89 13.14 -15.62
N ARG A 29 4.22 13.00 -16.75
CA ARG A 29 3.69 11.72 -17.18
C ARG A 29 4.79 10.68 -17.32
N ASP A 30 5.95 11.07 -17.80
CA ASP A 30 7.06 10.14 -17.97
C ASP A 30 7.52 9.60 -16.63
N ARG A 31 7.57 10.45 -15.60
CA ARG A 31 7.96 10.00 -14.26
C ARG A 31 6.92 9.05 -13.67
N ILE A 32 5.65 9.38 -13.85
CA ILE A 32 4.57 8.51 -13.38
C ILE A 32 4.66 7.15 -14.07
N ARG A 33 4.92 7.15 -15.37
CA ARG A 33 5.04 5.91 -16.12
C ARG A 33 6.22 5.07 -15.63
N GLN A 34 7.33 5.71 -15.30
CA GLN A 34 8.49 5.01 -14.75
C GLN A 34 8.14 4.33 -13.42
N ILE A 35 7.38 5.02 -12.58
CA ILE A 35 6.94 4.44 -11.30
C ILE A 35 6.05 3.23 -11.56
N LEU A 36 5.10 3.36 -12.46
CA LEU A 36 4.17 2.28 -12.76
C LEU A 36 4.86 1.08 -13.39
N ASP A 37 5.93 1.29 -14.16
CA ASP A 37 6.69 0.20 -14.75
C ASP A 37 7.35 -0.68 -13.69
N LEU A 38 7.63 -0.11 -12.53
CA LEU A 38 8.24 -0.85 -11.42
C LEU A 38 7.20 -1.36 -10.42
N ALA A 39 5.95 -0.99 -10.61
CA ALA A 39 4.89 -1.35 -9.66
C ALA A 39 4.31 -2.71 -9.97
N THR A 40 3.84 -3.38 -8.94
CA THR A 40 3.15 -4.65 -9.06
C THR A 40 1.86 -4.57 -8.26
N ALA A 41 0.75 -4.94 -8.88
CA ALA A 41 -0.51 -5.03 -8.18
C ALA A 41 -0.61 -6.40 -7.50
N ARG A 42 -1.02 -6.40 -6.25
CA ARG A 42 -1.17 -7.63 -5.47
C ARG A 42 -2.47 -7.57 -4.69
N ARG A 43 -3.05 -8.74 -4.49
CA ARG A 43 -4.25 -8.89 -3.68
C ARG A 43 -3.87 -9.59 -2.38
N TYR A 44 -4.37 -9.04 -1.27
CA TYR A 44 -4.12 -9.60 0.04
C TYR A 44 -5.44 -10.05 0.63
N PRO A 45 -5.56 -11.31 1.03
CA PRO A 45 -6.77 -11.79 1.71
C PRO A 45 -6.97 -11.06 3.03
N GLU A 46 -8.19 -11.06 3.50
CA GLU A 46 -8.51 -10.49 4.80
C GLU A 46 -7.66 -11.14 5.89
N GLY A 47 -7.15 -10.32 6.79
CA GLY A 47 -6.36 -10.81 7.92
C GLY A 47 -4.90 -11.04 7.64
N VAL A 48 -4.46 -10.88 6.38
CA VAL A 48 -3.05 -11.06 6.01
C VAL A 48 -2.33 -9.73 6.14
N ALA A 49 -1.16 -9.75 6.79
CA ALA A 49 -0.36 -8.54 6.94
C ALA A 49 0.29 -8.17 5.62
N VAL A 50 0.25 -6.88 5.27
CA VAL A 50 0.97 -6.37 4.11
C VAL A 50 2.44 -6.21 4.47
N PHE A 51 2.72 -5.72 5.67
CA PHE A 51 4.06 -5.71 6.24
C PHE A 51 3.93 -5.66 7.76
N ASP A 52 5.01 -6.01 8.44
CA ASP A 52 5.06 -5.97 9.89
C ASP A 52 5.96 -4.85 10.35
N GLU A 53 5.69 -4.37 11.57
CA GLU A 53 6.52 -3.37 12.20
C GLU A 53 7.95 -3.90 12.31
N GLY A 54 8.91 -3.07 11.96
CA GLY A 54 10.32 -3.44 12.05
C GLY A 54 10.86 -4.19 10.85
N ALA A 55 10.01 -4.64 9.93
CA ALA A 55 10.48 -5.27 8.71
C ALA A 55 11.21 -4.26 7.83
N GLU A 56 12.12 -4.75 7.00
CA GLU A 56 12.87 -3.89 6.10
C GLU A 56 11.92 -3.19 5.14
N ALA A 57 12.04 -1.87 5.05
CA ALA A 57 11.16 -1.06 4.22
C ALA A 57 11.81 -0.85 2.86
N ASP A 58 11.50 -1.72 1.92
CA ASP A 58 12.08 -1.67 0.58
C ASP A 58 11.10 -1.19 -0.49
N ARG A 59 9.86 -0.87 -0.12
CA ARG A 59 8.85 -0.41 -1.06
C ARG A 59 7.79 0.42 -0.34
N PHE A 60 7.01 1.15 -1.09
CA PHE A 60 5.82 1.80 -0.57
C PHE A 60 4.60 1.30 -1.33
N PHE A 61 3.43 1.63 -0.82
CA PHE A 61 2.19 1.03 -1.28
C PHE A 61 1.15 2.09 -1.57
N MET A 62 0.23 1.76 -2.48
CA MET A 62 -0.98 2.52 -2.69
C MET A 62 -2.15 1.56 -2.65
N LEU A 63 -3.16 1.89 -1.86
CA LEU A 63 -4.36 1.06 -1.79
C LEU A 63 -5.25 1.37 -2.98
N LEU A 64 -5.55 0.36 -3.78
CA LEU A 64 -6.41 0.52 -4.96
C LEU A 64 -7.86 0.19 -4.64
N ASP A 65 -8.09 -0.80 -3.79
CA ASP A 65 -9.42 -1.29 -3.47
C ASP A 65 -9.38 -1.93 -2.10
N GLY A 66 -10.52 -1.95 -1.42
CA GLY A 66 -10.60 -2.52 -0.08
C GLY A 66 -10.18 -1.54 0.98
N TYR A 67 -9.59 -2.05 2.04
CA TYR A 67 -9.10 -1.20 3.12
C TYR A 67 -7.98 -1.89 3.88
N ILE A 68 -7.17 -1.08 4.53
CA ILE A 68 -6.04 -1.52 5.35
C ILE A 68 -6.25 -0.99 6.75
N ARG A 69 -5.95 -1.81 7.75
CA ARG A 69 -5.93 -1.38 9.15
C ARG A 69 -4.48 -1.33 9.61
N VAL A 70 -4.14 -0.27 10.32
CA VAL A 70 -2.86 -0.19 11.00
C VAL A 70 -3.10 -0.60 12.44
N ILE A 71 -2.45 -1.68 12.86
CA ILE A 71 -2.65 -2.26 14.18
C ILE A 71 -1.41 -2.01 15.01
N ARG A 72 -1.62 -1.57 16.25
CA ARG A 72 -0.56 -1.42 17.23
C ARG A 72 -0.79 -2.44 18.34
N ILE A 73 0.30 -2.95 18.90
CA ILE A 73 0.23 -3.85 20.03
C ILE A 73 0.71 -3.10 21.25
N THR A 74 -0.13 -3.05 22.28
CA THR A 74 0.21 -2.36 23.52
C THR A 74 1.21 -3.17 24.33
N GLU A 75 1.74 -2.57 25.40
CA GLU A 75 2.66 -3.26 26.29
C GLU A 75 2.03 -4.48 26.95
N THR A 76 0.73 -4.48 27.12
CA THR A 76 0.02 -5.62 27.72
C THR A 76 -0.39 -6.67 26.69
N GLY A 77 -0.01 -6.47 25.43
CA GLY A 77 -0.30 -7.43 24.37
C GLY A 77 -1.63 -7.24 23.68
N GLU A 78 -2.37 -6.20 24.01
CA GLU A 78 -3.63 -5.91 23.35
C GLU A 78 -3.41 -5.31 21.97
N GLN A 79 -4.22 -5.72 21.02
CA GLN A 79 -4.22 -5.14 19.69
C GLN A 79 -5.21 -3.99 19.63
N ILE A 80 -4.75 -2.85 19.15
CA ILE A 80 -5.65 -1.72 18.90
C ILE A 80 -5.52 -1.29 17.45
N ILE A 81 -6.62 -0.81 16.89
CA ILE A 81 -6.61 -0.27 15.54
C ILE A 81 -6.24 1.20 15.64
N ALA A 82 -5.05 1.54 15.14
CA ALA A 82 -4.56 2.90 15.22
C ALA A 82 -5.19 3.79 14.15
N LEU A 83 -5.38 3.23 12.95
CA LEU A 83 -6.05 3.96 11.88
C LEU A 83 -6.45 3.01 10.76
N HIS A 84 -7.30 3.52 9.89
CA HIS A 84 -7.71 2.85 8.66
C HIS A 84 -7.19 3.63 7.46
N ILE A 85 -6.78 2.90 6.44
CA ILE A 85 -6.30 3.51 5.20
C ILE A 85 -7.34 3.24 4.11
N PRO A 86 -7.93 4.29 3.53
CA PRO A 86 -8.92 4.10 2.46
C PRO A 86 -8.26 3.94 1.10
N PRO A 87 -9.03 3.49 0.09
CA PRO A 87 -8.50 3.45 -1.28
C PRO A 87 -8.02 4.81 -1.74
N GLY A 88 -6.98 4.78 -2.56
CA GLY A 88 -6.40 5.99 -3.11
C GLY A 88 -5.33 6.61 -2.24
N GLN A 89 -5.00 6.01 -1.12
CA GLN A 89 -4.01 6.56 -0.19
C GLN A 89 -2.71 5.76 -0.24
N LEU A 90 -1.60 6.48 -0.17
CA LEU A 90 -0.28 5.87 -0.02
C LEU A 90 -0.06 5.47 1.43
N PHE A 91 0.68 4.39 1.61
CA PHE A 91 1.08 3.96 2.94
C PHE A 91 2.41 3.22 2.86
N GLY A 92 3.02 2.97 4.02
CA GLY A 92 4.30 2.29 4.07
C GLY A 92 5.43 3.10 3.45
N ILE A 93 5.41 4.41 3.62
CA ILE A 93 6.35 5.31 2.95
C ILE A 93 7.64 5.53 3.75
N ALA A 94 8.01 4.54 4.58
CA ALA A 94 9.14 4.69 5.50
C ALA A 94 10.42 5.15 4.79
N ARG A 95 10.76 4.53 3.66
CA ARG A 95 11.96 4.86 2.90
C ARG A 95 11.95 6.30 2.43
N ALA A 96 10.78 6.79 2.02
CA ALA A 96 10.66 8.14 1.49
C ALA A 96 10.91 9.20 2.55
N VAL A 97 10.75 8.86 3.83
CA VAL A 97 11.00 9.79 4.92
C VAL A 97 12.27 9.43 5.70
N GLY A 98 13.15 8.66 5.09
CA GLY A 98 14.48 8.40 5.64
C GLY A 98 14.56 7.24 6.61
N ARG A 99 13.54 6.41 6.69
CA ARG A 99 13.58 5.24 7.58
C ARG A 99 13.94 3.99 6.78
N THR A 100 14.54 3.03 7.45
CA THR A 100 14.92 1.78 6.82
C THR A 100 13.99 0.64 7.16
N THR A 101 13.13 0.82 8.15
CA THR A 101 12.16 -0.19 8.56
C THR A 101 10.79 0.45 8.69
N TYR A 102 9.75 -0.37 8.57
CA TYR A 102 8.37 0.10 8.76
C TYR A 102 8.12 0.41 10.22
N PRO A 103 7.45 1.53 10.50
CA PRO A 103 7.15 1.92 11.88
C PRO A 103 6.08 1.07 12.54
#